data_552b27f03bda3af3633e80cd626bb086
#
_entry.id   552b27f03bda3af3633e80cd626bb086
#
_cell.length_a   1.000
_cell.length_b   1.000
_cell.length_c   1.000
_cell.angle_alpha   90.00
_cell.angle_beta   90.00
_cell.angle_gamma   90.00
#
_symmetry.space_group_name_H-M   'P 1'
#
loop_
_entity.id
_entity.type
_entity.pdbx_description
1 polymer ?
#
loop_
_entity_poly.entity_id
_entity_poly.type
_entity_poly.pdbx_seq_one_letter_code
_entity_poly.pdbx_strand_id
1 'polypeptide(L)'
;LMPIEDIFSIEGRGTVVTGKILRGVVKVGEEVEVVGIKPTVKTTVTGVEMFNKSLQEGMAGDNAGILLRGLKKEDVHRGQVLAKSGSVTPHTDFEAEVYVLSKEEGGRHTPFFSGYKPQFYVGTTDVTGDVTLNEGVEMVMPGDTAKFKVKLVAPIALEENQRFSVREGGKTVGAGVVTKIVA
;
A
#
# COMPACT_ATOMS: atom_id res chain seq x y z
N LEU A 1 4.61 0.94 -11.20
CA LEU A 1 4.18 0.51 -9.88
C LEU A 1 2.69 0.15 -9.94
N MET A 2 2.37 -1.03 -9.47
CA MET A 2 1.00 -1.56 -9.47
C MET A 2 0.69 -2.21 -8.12
N PRO A 3 -0.18 -1.60 -7.30
CA PRO A 3 -0.68 -2.28 -6.09
C PRO A 3 -1.49 -3.52 -6.49
N ILE A 4 -1.22 -4.63 -5.82
CA ILE A 4 -1.87 -5.92 -6.13
C ILE A 4 -3.24 -5.97 -5.49
N GLU A 5 -4.29 -6.16 -6.29
CA GLU A 5 -5.68 -6.29 -5.86
C GLU A 5 -6.12 -7.75 -5.73
N ASP A 6 -5.95 -8.52 -6.80
CA ASP A 6 -6.34 -9.93 -6.84
C ASP A 6 -5.21 -10.81 -7.37
N ILE A 7 -5.29 -12.09 -7.03
CA ILE A 7 -4.28 -13.08 -7.36
C ILE A 7 -4.98 -14.33 -7.87
N PHE A 8 -4.55 -14.80 -9.04
CA PHE A 8 -5.10 -16.01 -9.67
C PHE A 8 -3.98 -16.97 -10.02
N SER A 9 -4.25 -18.25 -9.91
CA SER A 9 -3.36 -19.30 -10.36
C SER A 9 -3.89 -19.85 -11.69
N ILE A 10 -3.03 -19.89 -12.71
CA ILE A 10 -3.37 -20.49 -14.01
C ILE A 10 -2.53 -21.74 -14.18
N GLU A 11 -3.21 -22.87 -14.30
CA GLU A 11 -2.55 -24.17 -14.47
C GLU A 11 -1.63 -24.16 -15.69
N GLY A 12 -0.38 -24.57 -15.47
CA GLY A 12 0.66 -24.60 -16.51
C GLY A 12 1.27 -23.26 -16.90
N ARG A 13 0.79 -22.14 -16.33
CA ARG A 13 1.27 -20.79 -16.68
C ARG A 13 1.82 -19.99 -15.51
N GLY A 14 1.47 -20.36 -14.28
CA GLY A 14 1.95 -19.66 -13.07
C GLY A 14 0.89 -18.79 -12.41
N THR A 15 1.33 -17.69 -11.82
CA THR A 15 0.49 -16.80 -11.03
C THR A 15 0.25 -15.48 -11.76
N VAL A 16 -1.01 -15.04 -11.76
CA VAL A 16 -1.43 -13.74 -12.30
C VAL A 16 -1.80 -12.83 -11.14
N VAL A 17 -1.22 -11.64 -11.12
CA VAL A 17 -1.60 -10.57 -10.20
C VAL A 17 -2.31 -9.48 -10.97
N THR A 18 -3.40 -8.96 -10.42
CA THR A 18 -4.18 -7.91 -11.08
C THR A 18 -4.17 -6.63 -10.26
N GLY A 19 -4.30 -5.52 -10.93
CA GLY A 19 -4.39 -4.21 -10.31
C GLY A 19 -4.35 -3.10 -11.34
N LYS A 20 -4.39 -1.87 -10.82
CA LYS A 20 -4.24 -0.68 -11.64
C LYS A 20 -2.77 -0.24 -11.63
N ILE A 21 -2.20 -0.08 -12.80
CA ILE A 21 -0.85 0.47 -12.93
C ILE A 21 -0.94 1.97 -12.60
N LEU A 22 -0.29 2.39 -11.52
CA LEU A 22 -0.34 3.79 -11.06
C LEU A 22 0.68 4.66 -11.77
N ARG A 23 1.84 4.08 -12.12
CA ARG A 23 2.89 4.80 -12.84
C ARG A 23 3.81 3.83 -13.56
N GLY A 24 4.46 4.33 -14.59
CA GLY A 24 5.43 3.58 -15.38
C GLY A 24 4.80 2.66 -16.39
N VAL A 25 5.66 1.82 -16.96
CA VAL A 25 5.31 0.82 -17.99
C VAL A 25 5.85 -0.53 -17.54
N VAL A 26 5.04 -1.58 -17.67
CA VAL A 26 5.46 -2.96 -17.43
C VAL A 26 5.48 -3.70 -18.76
N LYS A 27 6.56 -4.43 -19.03
CA LYS A 27 6.76 -5.16 -20.29
C LYS A 27 7.01 -6.63 -20.06
N VAL A 28 6.56 -7.45 -21.01
CA VAL A 28 6.89 -8.87 -21.03
C VAL A 28 8.42 -9.03 -21.11
N GLY A 29 8.96 -9.91 -20.29
CA GLY A 29 10.40 -10.16 -20.17
C GLY A 29 11.13 -9.30 -19.16
N GLU A 30 10.46 -8.30 -18.59
CA GLU A 30 11.06 -7.40 -17.60
C GLU A 30 11.15 -8.06 -16.23
N GLU A 31 12.28 -7.81 -15.53
CA GLU A 31 12.43 -8.20 -14.14
C GLU A 31 11.71 -7.19 -13.24
N VAL A 32 10.91 -7.70 -12.31
CA VAL A 32 10.16 -6.91 -11.36
C VAL A 32 10.30 -7.47 -9.95
N GLU A 33 9.88 -6.71 -8.96
CA GLU A 33 9.86 -7.12 -7.56
C GLU A 33 8.44 -7.08 -7.01
N VAL A 34 8.14 -8.03 -6.13
CA VAL A 34 6.94 -8.03 -5.29
C VAL A 34 7.37 -7.53 -3.92
N VAL A 35 6.88 -6.37 -3.51
CA VAL A 35 7.34 -5.62 -2.34
C VAL A 35 6.24 -5.44 -1.31
N GLY A 36 6.59 -5.63 -0.04
CA GLY A 36 5.73 -5.39 1.10
C GLY A 36 5.26 -6.66 1.80
N ILE A 37 4.92 -6.56 3.08
CA ILE A 37 4.38 -7.60 3.96
C ILE A 37 5.40 -8.73 4.23
N LYS A 38 5.90 -9.35 3.17
CA LYS A 38 6.91 -10.42 3.20
C LYS A 38 8.24 -9.93 2.61
N PRO A 39 9.33 -10.68 2.77
CA PRO A 39 10.58 -10.35 2.10
C PRO A 39 10.38 -10.15 0.59
N THR A 40 11.04 -9.14 0.05
CA THR A 40 10.95 -8.80 -1.38
C THR A 40 11.38 -9.97 -2.25
N VAL A 41 10.59 -10.27 -3.27
CA VAL A 41 10.84 -11.36 -4.21
C VAL A 41 11.02 -10.77 -5.61
N LYS A 42 12.07 -11.22 -6.31
CA LYS A 42 12.30 -10.88 -7.71
C LYS A 42 11.66 -11.93 -8.61
N THR A 43 11.06 -11.48 -9.70
CA THR A 43 10.47 -12.36 -10.70
C THR A 43 10.51 -11.70 -12.07
N THR A 44 10.11 -12.45 -13.09
CA THR A 44 10.06 -11.97 -14.46
C THR A 44 8.63 -11.96 -14.96
N VAL A 45 8.24 -10.90 -15.64
CA VAL A 45 6.93 -10.80 -16.29
C VAL A 45 6.92 -11.70 -17.52
N THR A 46 6.02 -12.67 -17.52
CA THR A 46 5.87 -13.61 -18.65
C THR A 46 4.65 -13.32 -19.52
N GLY A 47 3.78 -12.43 -19.07
CA GLY A 47 2.62 -12.01 -19.84
C GLY A 47 1.95 -10.79 -19.24
N VAL A 48 1.31 -10.01 -20.10
CA VAL A 48 0.49 -8.85 -19.72
C VAL A 48 -0.86 -9.01 -20.39
N GLU A 49 -1.94 -8.95 -19.64
CA GLU A 49 -3.29 -9.15 -20.15
C GLU A 49 -4.21 -8.00 -19.74
N MET A 50 -5.06 -7.56 -20.67
CA MET A 50 -6.16 -6.63 -20.43
C MET A 50 -7.36 -7.04 -21.28
N PHE A 51 -8.57 -7.03 -20.69
CA PHE A 51 -9.80 -7.39 -21.41
C PHE A 51 -9.69 -8.73 -22.16
N ASN A 52 -9.08 -9.74 -21.52
CA ASN A 52 -8.84 -11.08 -22.10
C ASN A 52 -7.93 -11.08 -23.34
N LYS A 53 -7.14 -10.01 -23.54
CA LYS A 53 -6.16 -9.90 -24.61
C LYS A 53 -4.75 -9.90 -24.06
N SER A 54 -3.86 -10.63 -24.70
CA SER A 54 -2.43 -10.61 -24.39
C SER A 54 -1.78 -9.42 -25.06
N LEU A 55 -1.01 -8.67 -24.29
CA LEU A 55 -0.28 -7.48 -24.73
C LEU A 55 1.20 -7.63 -24.44
N GLN A 56 2.03 -6.83 -25.10
CA GLN A 56 3.47 -6.81 -24.83
C GLN A 56 3.80 -5.90 -23.64
N GLU A 57 2.96 -4.91 -23.35
CA GLU A 57 3.17 -3.97 -22.26
C GLU A 57 1.87 -3.41 -21.70
N GLY A 58 1.93 -2.93 -20.46
CA GLY A 58 0.87 -2.15 -19.83
C GLY A 58 1.45 -0.85 -19.30
N MET A 59 0.64 0.20 -19.25
CA MET A 59 1.09 1.53 -18.83
C MET A 59 0.18 2.12 -17.74
N ALA A 60 0.67 3.19 -17.13
CA ALA A 60 -0.06 3.91 -16.09
C ALA A 60 -1.49 4.23 -16.53
N GLY A 61 -2.44 3.94 -15.66
CA GLY A 61 -3.88 4.07 -15.90
C GLY A 61 -4.55 2.76 -16.31
N ASP A 62 -3.80 1.76 -16.78
CA ASP A 62 -4.35 0.47 -17.20
C ASP A 62 -4.69 -0.42 -16.02
N ASN A 63 -5.83 -1.11 -16.11
CA ASN A 63 -6.14 -2.24 -15.23
C ASN A 63 -5.63 -3.49 -15.93
N ALA A 64 -4.62 -4.12 -15.37
CA ALA A 64 -3.91 -5.21 -16.02
C ALA A 64 -3.77 -6.44 -15.15
N GLY A 65 -3.67 -7.60 -15.80
CA GLY A 65 -3.23 -8.86 -15.20
C GLY A 65 -1.80 -9.14 -15.65
N ILE A 66 -0.92 -9.37 -14.69
CA ILE A 66 0.51 -9.61 -14.94
C ILE A 66 0.85 -11.04 -14.55
N LEU A 67 1.35 -11.82 -15.53
CA LEU A 67 1.84 -13.18 -15.26
C LEU A 67 3.26 -13.10 -14.72
N LEU A 68 3.50 -13.78 -13.60
CA LEU A 68 4.79 -13.82 -12.92
C LEU A 68 5.37 -15.23 -12.94
N ARG A 69 6.65 -15.31 -13.28
CA ARG A 69 7.36 -16.59 -13.39
C ARG A 69 7.73 -17.14 -12.01
N GLY A 70 7.51 -18.43 -11.81
CA GLY A 70 8.07 -19.15 -10.66
C GLY A 70 7.44 -18.83 -9.31
N LEU A 71 6.37 -18.07 -9.28
CA LEU A 71 5.64 -17.76 -8.05
C LEU A 71 4.34 -18.56 -8.00
N LYS A 72 4.02 -19.04 -6.79
CA LYS A 72 2.75 -19.66 -6.49
C LYS A 72 1.80 -18.61 -5.93
N LYS A 73 0.51 -18.91 -5.96
CA LYS A 73 -0.51 -18.03 -5.39
C LYS A 73 -0.22 -17.68 -3.91
N GLU A 74 0.34 -18.62 -3.15
CA GLU A 74 0.68 -18.45 -1.75
C GLU A 74 1.88 -17.52 -1.51
N ASP A 75 2.67 -17.28 -2.55
CA ASP A 75 3.87 -16.42 -2.45
C ASP A 75 3.56 -14.94 -2.58
N VAL A 76 2.35 -14.61 -3.00
CA VAL A 76 1.92 -13.24 -3.29
C VAL A 76 0.65 -12.92 -2.53
N HIS A 77 0.53 -11.69 -2.02
CA HIS A 77 -0.63 -11.26 -1.24
C HIS A 77 -1.18 -9.93 -1.73
N ARG A 78 -2.50 -9.77 -1.62
CA ARG A 78 -3.14 -8.47 -1.77
C ARG A 78 -2.48 -7.49 -0.79
N GLY A 79 -2.21 -6.29 -1.26
CA GLY A 79 -1.54 -5.26 -0.47
C GLY A 79 -0.04 -5.14 -0.73
N GLN A 80 0.58 -6.16 -1.34
CA GLN A 80 1.92 -6.01 -1.89
C GLN A 80 1.85 -5.17 -3.16
N VAL A 81 2.98 -4.63 -3.59
CA VAL A 81 3.05 -3.92 -4.87
C VAL A 81 4.02 -4.62 -5.82
N LEU A 82 3.67 -4.55 -7.10
CA LEU A 82 4.56 -4.97 -8.18
C LEU A 82 5.29 -3.71 -8.67
N ALA A 83 6.61 -3.73 -8.65
CA ALA A 83 7.43 -2.58 -8.99
C ALA A 83 8.67 -2.98 -9.78
N LYS A 84 9.23 -2.00 -10.49
CA LYS A 84 10.52 -2.17 -11.14
C LYS A 84 11.57 -2.49 -10.08
N SER A 85 12.48 -3.41 -10.39
CA SER A 85 13.54 -3.84 -9.49
C SER A 85 14.29 -2.64 -8.90
N GLY A 86 14.37 -2.57 -7.55
CA GLY A 86 15.06 -1.52 -6.83
C GLY A 86 14.33 -0.16 -6.75
N SER A 87 13.13 -0.03 -7.32
CA SER A 87 12.43 1.26 -7.36
C SER A 87 11.62 1.58 -6.11
N VAL A 88 11.20 0.58 -5.36
CA VAL A 88 10.39 0.74 -4.15
C VAL A 88 10.93 -0.18 -3.06
N THR A 89 10.96 0.31 -1.83
CA THR A 89 11.38 -0.46 -0.66
C THR A 89 10.28 -0.53 0.38
N PRO A 90 10.22 -1.62 1.19
CA PRO A 90 9.26 -1.72 2.28
C PRO A 90 9.73 -0.93 3.49
N HIS A 91 8.77 -0.37 4.23
CA HIS A 91 9.04 0.44 5.41
C HIS A 91 8.01 0.18 6.51
N THR A 92 8.41 0.40 7.76
CA THR A 92 7.53 0.29 8.94
C THR A 92 7.31 1.61 9.64
N ASP A 93 8.31 2.50 9.66
CA ASP A 93 8.29 3.71 10.47
C ASP A 93 8.30 4.96 9.59
N PHE A 94 7.34 5.84 9.84
CA PHE A 94 7.24 7.09 9.09
C PHE A 94 6.63 8.21 9.91
N GLU A 95 6.84 9.43 9.46
CA GLU A 95 6.16 10.61 9.96
C GLU A 95 5.05 10.99 8.97
N ALA A 96 3.94 11.47 9.49
CA ALA A 96 2.77 11.80 8.68
C ALA A 96 2.10 13.08 9.16
N GLU A 97 1.41 13.73 8.24
CA GLU A 97 0.44 14.79 8.53
C GLU A 97 -0.95 14.25 8.21
N VAL A 98 -1.84 14.29 9.20
CA VAL A 98 -3.15 13.66 9.11
C VAL A 98 -4.25 14.64 9.50
N TYR A 99 -5.26 14.74 8.65
CA TYR A 99 -6.51 15.40 8.98
C TYR A 99 -7.44 14.36 9.64
N VAL A 100 -7.85 14.64 10.86
CA VAL A 100 -8.75 13.77 11.62
C VAL A 100 -10.18 14.25 11.39
N LEU A 101 -11.02 13.38 10.80
CA LEU A 101 -12.40 13.72 10.49
C LEU A 101 -13.16 14.16 11.74
N SER A 102 -13.97 15.21 11.60
CA SER A 102 -14.85 15.65 12.67
C SER A 102 -15.99 14.65 12.88
N LYS A 103 -16.68 14.77 13.99
CA LYS A 103 -17.87 13.97 14.29
C LYS A 103 -18.92 14.11 13.17
N GLU A 104 -19.14 15.32 12.70
CA GLU A 104 -20.11 15.66 11.65
C GLU A 104 -19.72 15.01 10.31
N GLU A 105 -18.44 14.82 10.05
CA GLU A 105 -17.91 14.15 8.86
C GLU A 105 -17.92 12.62 8.98
N GLY A 106 -18.43 12.09 10.09
CA GLY A 106 -18.46 10.66 10.37
C GLY A 106 -17.21 10.14 11.07
N GLY A 107 -16.37 11.01 11.59
CA GLY A 107 -15.15 10.64 12.32
C GLY A 107 -15.41 10.22 13.76
N ARG A 108 -14.33 10.21 14.55
CA ARG A 108 -14.39 9.87 15.97
C ARG A 108 -15.16 10.94 16.73
N HIS A 109 -15.73 10.53 17.87
CA HIS A 109 -16.41 11.45 18.80
C HIS A 109 -15.52 11.91 19.93
N THR A 110 -14.39 11.25 20.14
CA THR A 110 -13.46 11.48 21.23
C THR A 110 -12.04 11.68 20.69
N PRO A 111 -11.16 12.39 21.44
CA PRO A 111 -9.77 12.52 21.03
C PRO A 111 -9.03 11.18 21.10
N PHE A 112 -7.87 11.12 20.49
CA PHE A 112 -6.95 10.01 20.67
C PHE A 112 -5.59 10.50 21.22
N PHE A 113 -4.85 9.56 21.79
CA PHE A 113 -3.59 9.78 22.48
C PHE A 113 -2.48 8.93 21.86
N SER A 114 -1.25 9.16 22.26
CA SER A 114 -0.15 8.26 21.92
C SER A 114 -0.49 6.82 22.35
N GLY A 115 -0.16 5.87 21.49
CA GLY A 115 -0.55 4.47 21.68
C GLY A 115 -1.83 4.09 20.94
N TYR A 116 -2.48 5.03 20.27
CA TYR A 116 -3.60 4.74 19.38
C TYR A 116 -3.15 3.82 18.26
N LYS A 117 -3.93 2.77 17.98
CA LYS A 117 -3.57 1.72 17.01
C LYS A 117 -4.64 1.51 15.95
N PRO A 118 -4.87 2.47 15.07
CA PRO A 118 -5.83 2.31 13.98
C PRO A 118 -5.23 1.50 12.83
N GLN A 119 -6.03 1.26 11.80
CA GLN A 119 -5.59 0.70 10.54
C GLN A 119 -5.25 1.80 9.55
N PHE A 120 -4.15 1.62 8.85
CA PHE A 120 -3.69 2.50 7.78
C PHE A 120 -3.93 1.83 6.44
N TYR A 121 -4.72 2.47 5.60
CA TYR A 121 -5.01 1.98 4.25
C TYR A 121 -4.13 2.71 3.25
N VAL A 122 -3.16 1.98 2.70
CA VAL A 122 -2.18 2.51 1.75
C VAL A 122 -2.28 1.66 0.47
N GLY A 123 -2.69 2.28 -0.63
CA GLY A 123 -2.93 1.51 -1.86
C GLY A 123 -4.03 0.47 -1.64
N THR A 124 -3.69 -0.80 -1.84
CA THR A 124 -4.61 -1.93 -1.66
C THR A 124 -4.41 -2.68 -0.34
N THR A 125 -3.49 -2.22 0.50
CA THR A 125 -3.19 -2.85 1.78
C THR A 125 -3.78 -2.09 2.95
N ASP A 126 -4.13 -2.82 3.99
CA ASP A 126 -4.44 -2.29 5.30
C ASP A 126 -3.47 -2.90 6.31
N VAL A 127 -2.97 -2.07 7.20
CA VAL A 127 -2.00 -2.50 8.20
C VAL A 127 -2.22 -1.71 9.49
N THR A 128 -2.15 -2.38 10.63
CA THR A 128 -2.24 -1.73 11.92
C THR A 128 -0.95 -0.94 12.19
N GLY A 129 -1.10 0.29 12.69
CA GLY A 129 0.01 1.13 13.06
C GLY A 129 -0.17 1.72 14.45
N ASP A 130 0.95 1.89 15.14
CA ASP A 130 1.01 2.53 16.46
C ASP A 130 1.36 4.00 16.28
N VAL A 131 0.51 4.88 16.77
CA VAL A 131 0.67 6.33 16.67
C VAL A 131 1.39 6.87 17.90
N THR A 132 2.45 7.63 17.66
CA THR A 132 3.15 8.39 18.70
C THR A 132 3.05 9.88 18.38
N LEU A 133 2.38 10.62 19.25
CA LEU A 133 2.23 12.06 19.09
C LEU A 133 3.57 12.76 19.35
N ASN A 134 3.76 13.91 18.70
CA ASN A 134 4.97 14.70 18.89
C ASN A 134 5.08 15.22 20.31
N GLU A 135 6.31 15.49 20.74
CA GLU A 135 6.59 16.03 22.07
C GLU A 135 5.76 17.30 22.31
N GLY A 136 5.14 17.38 23.48
CA GLY A 136 4.29 18.51 23.88
C GLY A 136 2.84 18.40 23.40
N VAL A 137 2.50 17.39 22.60
CA VAL A 137 1.13 17.13 22.14
C VAL A 137 0.55 15.97 22.95
N GLU A 138 -0.47 16.25 23.76
CA GLU A 138 -1.10 15.22 24.60
C GLU A 138 -2.17 14.44 23.87
N MET A 139 -2.94 15.09 22.99
CA MET A 139 -4.05 14.49 22.30
C MET A 139 -4.31 15.15 20.97
N VAL A 140 -5.06 14.47 20.12
CA VAL A 140 -5.57 14.98 18.84
C VAL A 140 -7.08 14.89 18.87
N MET A 141 -7.74 16.03 18.64
CA MET A 141 -9.20 16.13 18.63
C MET A 141 -9.77 15.84 17.24
N PRO A 142 -11.00 15.31 17.15
CA PRO A 142 -11.71 15.25 15.87
C PRO A 142 -11.80 16.65 15.25
N GLY A 143 -11.48 16.75 13.96
CA GLY A 143 -11.44 18.02 13.23
C GLY A 143 -10.05 18.66 13.17
N ASP A 144 -9.08 18.15 13.91
CA ASP A 144 -7.72 18.67 13.91
C ASP A 144 -6.90 18.12 12.74
N THR A 145 -5.91 18.90 12.31
CA THR A 145 -4.79 18.41 11.48
C THR A 145 -3.60 18.26 12.41
N ALA A 146 -3.01 17.07 12.43
CA ALA A 146 -1.92 16.75 13.31
C ALA A 146 -0.75 16.10 12.59
N LYS A 147 0.45 16.31 13.12
CA LYS A 147 1.68 15.62 12.69
C LYS A 147 2.05 14.61 13.77
N PHE A 148 2.32 13.39 13.37
CA PHE A 148 2.74 12.36 14.32
C PHE A 148 3.56 11.27 13.65
N LYS A 149 4.12 10.38 14.46
CA LYS A 149 4.90 9.24 14.02
C LYS A 149 4.05 7.99 14.02
N VAL A 150 4.29 7.12 13.05
CA VAL A 150 3.58 5.85 12.93
C VAL A 150 4.60 4.72 12.82
N LYS A 151 4.34 3.63 13.55
CA LYS A 151 5.07 2.39 13.45
C LYS A 151 4.10 1.28 13.05
N LEU A 152 4.26 0.77 11.85
CA LEU A 152 3.41 -0.29 11.31
C LEU A 152 3.83 -1.66 11.86
N VAL A 153 2.87 -2.56 12.06
CA VAL A 153 3.14 -3.93 12.53
C VAL A 153 3.77 -4.82 11.47
N ALA A 154 3.73 -4.39 10.21
CA ALA A 154 4.35 -5.12 9.09
C ALA A 154 4.91 -4.11 8.10
N PRO A 155 6.02 -4.43 7.41
CA PRO A 155 6.55 -3.55 6.38
C PRO A 155 5.63 -3.53 5.16
N ILE A 156 5.45 -2.35 4.58
CA ILE A 156 4.70 -2.18 3.34
C ILE A 156 5.49 -1.29 2.39
N ALA A 157 5.19 -1.39 1.09
CA ALA A 157 5.74 -0.47 0.11
C ALA A 157 5.22 0.94 0.42
N LEU A 158 6.13 1.86 0.68
CA LEU A 158 5.79 3.19 1.16
C LEU A 158 6.78 4.21 0.62
N GLU A 159 6.26 5.38 0.23
CA GLU A 159 7.06 6.48 -0.31
C GLU A 159 6.66 7.80 0.36
N GLU A 160 7.57 8.78 0.35
CA GLU A 160 7.23 10.13 0.76
C GLU A 160 6.15 10.71 -0.14
N ASN A 161 5.29 11.56 0.41
CA ASN A 161 4.16 12.19 -0.25
C ASN A 161 3.02 11.23 -0.63
N GLN A 162 3.11 9.97 -0.26
CA GLN A 162 2.05 9.00 -0.49
C GLN A 162 0.86 9.29 0.44
N ARG A 163 -0.34 9.26 -0.13
CA ARG A 163 -1.58 9.45 0.61
C ARG A 163 -2.09 8.13 1.17
N PHE A 164 -2.76 8.22 2.30
CA PHE A 164 -3.39 7.07 2.95
C PHE A 164 -4.64 7.51 3.70
N SER A 165 -5.47 6.55 4.06
CA SER A 165 -6.58 6.78 4.99
C SER A 165 -6.35 6.04 6.29
N VAL A 166 -6.97 6.56 7.35
CA VAL A 166 -6.92 5.98 8.69
C VAL A 166 -8.31 5.46 9.00
N ARG A 167 -8.39 4.19 9.42
CA ARG A 167 -9.67 3.54 9.73
C ARG A 167 -9.67 2.91 11.11
N GLU A 168 -10.83 2.92 11.71
CA GLU A 168 -11.09 2.29 12.99
C GLU A 168 -12.42 1.54 12.90
N GLY A 169 -12.38 0.22 13.10
CA GLY A 169 -13.57 -0.62 13.01
C GLY A 169 -14.28 -0.57 11.65
N GLY A 170 -13.52 -0.44 10.54
CA GLY A 170 -14.08 -0.35 9.20
C GLY A 170 -14.58 1.04 8.80
N LYS A 171 -14.45 2.03 9.68
CA LYS A 171 -14.90 3.40 9.47
C LYS A 171 -13.70 4.31 9.25
N THR A 172 -13.74 5.14 8.20
CA THR A 172 -12.67 6.13 7.97
C THR A 172 -12.75 7.23 9.01
N VAL A 173 -11.64 7.45 9.72
CA VAL A 173 -11.55 8.47 10.77
C VAL A 173 -10.52 9.56 10.44
N GLY A 174 -9.75 9.38 9.39
CA GLY A 174 -8.76 10.37 8.98
C GLY A 174 -8.20 10.10 7.60
N ALA A 175 -7.50 11.09 7.09
CA ALA A 175 -6.78 11.02 5.82
C ALA A 175 -5.46 11.77 5.97
N GLY A 176 -4.40 11.21 5.45
CA GLY A 176 -3.08 11.78 5.63
C GLY A 176 -2.12 11.57 4.49
N VAL A 177 -0.94 12.10 4.68
CA VAL A 177 0.17 12.01 3.74
C VAL A 177 1.45 11.67 4.49
N VAL A 178 2.27 10.81 3.91
CA VAL A 178 3.60 10.49 4.43
C VAL A 178 4.51 11.69 4.20
N THR A 179 5.05 12.27 5.26
CA THR A 179 5.95 13.42 5.16
C THR A 179 7.42 13.01 5.20
N LYS A 180 7.74 11.91 5.87
CA LYS A 180 9.12 11.42 6.00
C LYS A 180 9.13 9.92 6.27
N ILE A 181 10.00 9.20 5.58
CA ILE A 181 10.30 7.79 5.87
C ILE A 181 11.43 7.74 6.89
N VAL A 182 11.25 6.95 7.95
CA VAL A 182 12.26 6.80 9.02
C VAL A 182 12.95 5.45 8.94
N ALA A 183 12.17 4.36 8.77
CA ALA A 183 12.76 3.01 8.71
C ALA A 183 11.94 2.05 7.86
#